data_f72a8bb9243f93da412d541c50848ce8
#
_entry.id   f72a8bb9243f93da412d541c50848ce8
#
_cell.length_a   1.000
_cell.length_b   1.000
_cell.length_c   1.000
_cell.angle_alpha   90.00
_cell.angle_beta   90.00
_cell.angle_gamma   90.00
#
_symmetry.space_group_name_H-M   'P 1'
#
loop_
_entity.id
_entity.type
_entity.pdbx_description
1 polymer ?
#
loop_
_entity_poly.entity_id
_entity_poly.type
_entity_poly.pdbx_seq_one_letter_code
_entity_poly.pdbx_strand_id
1 'polypeptide(L)'
;MSKLTPEEAGIPEVSLSLARESAVLLKNDESVLPLAKKYKKVAVIGYHAADRYCMLGDYTPPVPESECVTVLQGMKQEAPEGVEVSYAMGSEFSEADEDEKAKALALAAKSDVIVAVVGGSSSRFGGAVFDANGAASKGTGSRSMDCGEGMDTAKVHIPAAQEELVAELARLGKPMVTVVIAGRAYCIEDIENASNALLYAFYPGPMGGKAVAEMLYGTTNPSGRLPVSMPRHAGQIP
;
A
#
# COMPACT_ATOMS: atom_id res chain seq x y z
N MET A 1 19.60 31.04 11.37
CA MET A 1 19.17 30.29 10.18
C MET A 1 17.67 30.07 10.30
N SER A 2 16.85 30.68 9.45
CA SER A 2 15.42 30.33 9.34
C SER A 2 15.36 28.87 8.85
N LYS A 3 14.60 28.03 9.55
CA LYS A 3 14.34 26.67 9.06
C LYS A 3 13.35 26.80 7.91
N LEU A 4 13.72 26.31 6.73
CA LEU A 4 12.79 26.18 5.61
C LEU A 4 11.65 25.22 6.01
N THR A 5 10.45 25.54 5.62
CA THR A 5 9.34 24.57 5.67
C THR A 5 9.57 23.48 4.59
N PRO A 6 8.95 22.30 4.69
CA PRO A 6 9.03 21.28 3.64
C PRO A 6 8.65 21.80 2.25
N GLU A 7 7.63 22.67 2.15
CA GLU A 7 7.20 23.30 0.91
C GLU A 7 8.25 24.24 0.34
N GLU A 8 8.84 25.11 1.18
CA GLU A 8 9.94 26.00 0.76
C GLU A 8 11.19 25.23 0.31
N ALA A 9 11.39 24.01 0.80
CA ALA A 9 12.47 23.13 0.37
C ALA A 9 12.13 22.30 -0.89
N GLY A 10 10.91 22.38 -1.42
CA GLY A 10 10.44 21.61 -2.59
C GLY A 10 10.33 20.10 -2.34
N ILE A 11 10.28 19.68 -1.08
CA ILE A 11 10.24 18.25 -0.71
C ILE A 11 9.01 17.53 -1.28
N PRO A 12 7.79 18.11 -1.26
CA PRO A 12 6.63 17.44 -1.83
C PRO A 12 6.76 17.13 -3.32
N GLU A 13 7.28 18.04 -4.12
CA GLU A 13 7.47 17.88 -5.56
C GLU A 13 8.50 16.81 -5.88
N VAL A 14 9.64 16.82 -5.18
CA VAL A 14 10.69 15.81 -5.34
C VAL A 14 10.18 14.43 -4.90
N SER A 15 9.51 14.35 -3.76
CA SER A 15 8.90 13.11 -3.27
C SER A 15 7.87 12.55 -4.24
N LEU A 16 7.03 13.41 -4.82
CA LEU A 16 6.03 13.00 -5.81
C LEU A 16 6.70 12.47 -7.09
N SER A 17 7.73 13.14 -7.58
CA SER A 17 8.47 12.71 -8.77
C SER A 17 9.11 11.34 -8.55
N LEU A 18 9.79 11.15 -7.42
CA LEU A 18 10.40 9.86 -7.08
C LEU A 18 9.36 8.74 -6.96
N ALA A 19 8.23 9.01 -6.32
CA ALA A 19 7.14 8.03 -6.19
C ALA A 19 6.55 7.62 -7.55
N ARG A 20 6.38 8.57 -8.48
CA ARG A 20 5.90 8.31 -9.84
C ARG A 20 6.87 7.44 -10.65
N GLU A 21 8.16 7.65 -10.48
CA GLU A 21 9.20 6.96 -11.26
C GLU A 21 9.60 5.60 -10.68
N SER A 22 9.34 5.37 -9.38
CA SER A 22 9.76 4.14 -8.69
C SER A 22 8.73 3.02 -8.74
N ALA A 23 7.44 3.32 -8.84
CA ALA A 23 6.38 2.30 -8.82
C ALA A 23 6.41 1.44 -10.09
N VAL A 24 6.24 0.13 -9.90
CA VAL A 24 6.35 -0.89 -10.94
C VAL A 24 4.99 -1.53 -11.20
N LEU A 25 4.48 -1.41 -12.42
CA LEU A 25 3.29 -2.13 -12.87
C LEU A 25 3.70 -3.56 -13.27
N LEU A 26 3.33 -4.54 -12.46
CA LEU A 26 3.67 -5.95 -12.69
C LEU A 26 2.65 -6.66 -13.58
N LYS A 27 1.38 -6.24 -13.52
CA LYS A 27 0.27 -6.86 -14.25
C LYS A 27 -0.79 -5.83 -14.60
N ASN A 28 -1.43 -5.96 -15.76
CA ASN A 28 -2.61 -5.19 -16.16
C ASN A 28 -3.41 -5.95 -17.22
N ASP A 29 -4.06 -7.04 -16.81
CA ASP A 29 -4.88 -7.86 -17.67
C ASP A 29 -6.19 -7.13 -18.02
N GLU A 30 -6.72 -7.44 -19.21
CA GLU A 30 -7.97 -6.88 -19.72
C GLU A 30 -7.99 -5.33 -19.71
N SER A 31 -6.83 -4.71 -19.58
CA SER A 31 -6.69 -3.26 -19.50
C SER A 31 -7.57 -2.66 -18.40
N VAL A 32 -7.63 -3.27 -17.20
CA VAL A 32 -8.38 -2.74 -16.05
C VAL A 32 -7.90 -1.35 -15.71
N LEU A 33 -6.60 -1.10 -15.73
CA LEU A 33 -6.02 0.24 -15.65
C LEU A 33 -5.95 0.88 -17.05
N PRO A 34 -6.13 2.21 -17.15
CA PRO A 34 -6.49 3.13 -16.08
C PRO A 34 -7.96 3.04 -15.68
N LEU A 35 -8.25 3.37 -14.42
CA LEU A 35 -9.61 3.33 -13.85
C LEU A 35 -10.51 4.46 -14.39
N ALA A 36 -9.90 5.59 -14.75
CA ALA A 36 -10.64 6.76 -15.21
C ALA A 36 -11.58 6.44 -16.37
N LYS A 37 -12.79 6.97 -16.33
CA LYS A 37 -13.87 6.81 -17.33
C LYS A 37 -14.51 5.42 -17.40
N LYS A 38 -14.01 4.42 -16.66
CA LYS A 38 -14.56 3.05 -16.68
C LYS A 38 -15.49 2.77 -15.50
N TYR A 39 -15.10 3.22 -14.32
CA TYR A 39 -15.74 2.86 -13.07
C TYR A 39 -16.23 4.10 -12.33
N LYS A 40 -17.43 4.01 -11.74
CA LYS A 40 -18.06 5.09 -10.97
C LYS A 40 -17.96 4.90 -9.48
N LYS A 41 -17.92 3.64 -9.03
CA LYS A 41 -17.82 3.25 -7.62
C LYS A 41 -16.56 2.46 -7.39
N VAL A 42 -15.62 3.06 -6.69
CA VAL A 42 -14.32 2.47 -6.35
C VAL A 42 -14.30 2.09 -4.88
N ALA A 43 -14.14 0.81 -4.58
CA ALA A 43 -13.87 0.35 -3.22
C ALA A 43 -12.36 0.31 -2.98
N VAL A 44 -11.85 1.17 -2.12
CA VAL A 44 -10.46 1.10 -1.61
C VAL A 44 -10.49 0.26 -0.34
N ILE A 45 -9.75 -0.84 -0.32
CA ILE A 45 -9.79 -1.83 0.77
C ILE A 45 -8.36 -2.19 1.20
N GLY A 46 -8.13 -2.25 2.50
CA GLY A 46 -6.87 -2.69 3.08
C GLY A 46 -6.32 -1.73 4.13
N TYR A 47 -5.63 -2.28 5.13
CA TYR A 47 -4.96 -1.54 6.19
C TYR A 47 -4.00 -0.47 5.62
N HIS A 48 -3.18 -0.85 4.64
CA HIS A 48 -2.18 0.02 4.02
C HIS A 48 -2.78 1.23 3.27
N ALA A 49 -4.07 1.19 2.94
CA ALA A 49 -4.70 2.28 2.23
C ALA A 49 -4.78 3.58 3.05
N ALA A 50 -4.94 3.45 4.37
CA ALA A 50 -5.15 4.57 5.27
C ALA A 50 -3.98 4.84 6.24
N ASP A 51 -3.03 3.90 6.36
CA ASP A 51 -1.89 4.05 7.25
C ASP A 51 -0.71 4.73 6.54
N ARG A 52 -0.30 5.93 7.05
CA ARG A 52 0.81 6.69 6.49
C ARG A 52 2.17 6.05 6.74
N TYR A 53 2.33 5.39 7.89
CA TYR A 53 3.63 4.82 8.25
C TYR A 53 3.99 3.56 7.47
N CYS A 54 3.01 2.85 6.96
CA CYS A 54 3.26 1.75 6.01
C CYS A 54 3.94 2.24 4.72
N MET A 55 3.80 3.53 4.37
CA MET A 55 4.36 4.12 3.15
C MET A 55 5.76 4.71 3.33
N LEU A 56 6.22 4.89 4.58
CA LEU A 56 7.38 5.73 4.89
C LEU A 56 8.66 4.93 5.16
N GLY A 57 8.57 3.66 5.49
CA GLY A 57 9.74 2.82 5.77
C GLY A 57 10.36 3.02 7.16
N ASP A 58 11.52 2.40 7.35
CA ASP A 58 12.27 2.43 8.61
C ASP A 58 13.03 3.78 8.79
N TYR A 59 13.43 4.09 10.01
CA TYR A 59 14.17 5.31 10.39
C TYR A 59 13.48 6.63 10.02
N THR A 60 12.21 6.60 9.73
CA THR A 60 11.42 7.80 9.48
C THR A 60 11.16 8.54 10.79
N PRO A 61 11.34 9.87 10.86
CA PRO A 61 10.91 10.65 12.00
C PRO A 61 9.38 10.69 12.10
N PRO A 62 8.80 11.10 13.24
CA PRO A 62 7.37 11.38 13.31
C PRO A 62 6.94 12.36 12.22
N VAL A 63 5.99 11.94 11.38
CA VAL A 63 5.46 12.75 10.26
C VAL A 63 4.01 13.14 10.59
N PRO A 64 3.67 14.44 10.61
CA PRO A 64 2.30 14.90 10.76
C PRO A 64 1.39 14.35 9.65
N GLU A 65 0.11 14.18 9.95
CA GLU A 65 -0.87 13.74 8.93
C GLU A 65 -0.96 14.68 7.73
N SER A 66 -0.81 15.97 7.97
CA SER A 66 -0.84 17.00 6.94
C SER A 66 0.31 16.93 5.94
N GLU A 67 1.38 16.22 6.29
CA GLU A 67 2.58 16.10 5.46
C GLU A 67 2.67 14.75 4.71
N CYS A 68 1.65 13.91 4.80
CA CYS A 68 1.62 12.60 4.15
C CYS A 68 0.26 12.34 3.51
N VAL A 69 0.26 12.07 2.22
CA VAL A 69 -0.93 11.70 1.45
C VAL A 69 -1.01 10.18 1.38
N THR A 70 -1.93 9.57 2.11
CA THR A 70 -2.18 8.12 2.05
C THR A 70 -2.80 7.73 0.71
N VAL A 71 -2.77 6.43 0.36
CA VAL A 71 -3.41 5.95 -0.88
C VAL A 71 -4.90 6.30 -0.89
N LEU A 72 -5.60 6.14 0.22
CA LEU A 72 -7.01 6.52 0.33
C LEU A 72 -7.23 8.01 0.09
N GLN A 73 -6.38 8.86 0.67
CA GLN A 73 -6.47 10.31 0.45
C GLN A 73 -6.18 10.66 -1.01
N GLY A 74 -5.13 10.09 -1.60
CA GLY A 74 -4.80 10.27 -3.01
C GLY A 74 -5.93 9.84 -3.93
N MET A 75 -6.50 8.64 -3.71
CA MET A 75 -7.63 8.14 -4.49
C MET A 75 -8.86 9.06 -4.42
N LYS A 76 -9.12 9.69 -3.28
CA LYS A 76 -10.21 10.67 -3.14
C LYS A 76 -9.91 12.01 -3.78
N GLN A 77 -8.67 12.49 -3.66
CA GLN A 77 -8.24 13.79 -4.18
C GLN A 77 -8.15 13.82 -5.71
N GLU A 78 -7.62 12.74 -6.30
CA GLU A 78 -7.40 12.61 -7.74
C GLU A 78 -8.59 11.96 -8.47
N ALA A 79 -9.68 11.63 -7.76
CA ALA A 79 -10.85 11.00 -8.36
C ALA A 79 -11.46 11.90 -9.45
N PRO A 80 -11.68 11.38 -10.66
CA PRO A 80 -12.39 12.11 -11.69
C PRO A 80 -13.82 12.49 -11.26
N GLU A 81 -14.36 13.53 -11.85
CA GLU A 81 -15.74 13.97 -11.59
C GLU A 81 -16.75 12.83 -11.75
N GLY A 82 -17.60 12.65 -10.75
CA GLY A 82 -18.62 11.61 -10.69
C GLY A 82 -18.10 10.22 -10.29
N VAL A 83 -16.85 10.09 -9.83
CA VAL A 83 -16.32 8.87 -9.22
C VAL A 83 -16.47 8.94 -7.71
N GLU A 84 -17.14 7.94 -7.14
CA GLU A 84 -17.30 7.75 -5.69
C GLU A 84 -16.21 6.80 -5.19
N VAL A 85 -15.45 7.24 -4.18
CA VAL A 85 -14.42 6.44 -3.52
C VAL A 85 -14.84 6.16 -2.10
N SER A 86 -15.06 4.88 -1.79
CA SER A 86 -15.42 4.39 -0.47
C SER A 86 -14.33 3.49 0.09
N TYR A 87 -14.24 3.38 1.42
CA TYR A 87 -13.17 2.68 2.10
C TYR A 87 -13.70 1.69 3.14
N ALA A 88 -13.00 0.56 3.23
CA ALA A 88 -13.09 -0.37 4.36
C ALA A 88 -11.70 -0.95 4.66
N MET A 89 -11.37 -1.16 5.92
CA MET A 89 -10.07 -1.69 6.33
C MET A 89 -9.91 -3.17 5.96
N GLY A 90 -10.90 -4.00 6.24
CA GLY A 90 -10.96 -5.40 5.86
C GLY A 90 -10.13 -6.35 6.73
N SER A 91 -8.98 -5.94 7.22
CA SER A 91 -8.16 -6.65 8.19
C SER A 91 -7.26 -5.68 8.92
N GLU A 92 -6.79 -6.05 10.10
CA GLU A 92 -5.64 -5.40 10.70
C GLU A 92 -4.35 -5.73 9.93
N PHE A 93 -3.22 -5.12 10.30
CA PHE A 93 -1.95 -5.35 9.63
C PHE A 93 -1.58 -6.84 9.51
N SER A 94 -1.66 -7.58 10.62
CA SER A 94 -1.28 -9.01 10.68
C SER A 94 -2.36 -9.92 11.24
N GLU A 95 -3.50 -9.37 11.65
CA GLU A 95 -4.56 -10.11 12.30
C GLU A 95 -5.86 -9.99 11.50
N ALA A 96 -6.58 -11.10 11.39
CA ALA A 96 -7.89 -11.09 10.80
C ALA A 96 -8.91 -10.43 11.75
N ASP A 97 -9.79 -9.62 11.17
CA ASP A 97 -10.95 -9.04 11.84
C ASP A 97 -12.18 -9.38 11.00
N GLU A 98 -13.00 -10.30 11.51
CA GLU A 98 -14.16 -10.82 10.76
C GLU A 98 -15.22 -9.73 10.51
N ASP A 99 -15.38 -8.78 11.43
CA ASP A 99 -16.36 -7.69 11.27
C ASP A 99 -15.85 -6.69 10.19
N GLU A 100 -14.57 -6.33 10.22
CA GLU A 100 -13.97 -5.47 9.19
C GLU A 100 -13.94 -6.18 7.83
N LYS A 101 -13.64 -7.49 7.80
CA LYS A 101 -13.70 -8.30 6.58
C LYS A 101 -15.10 -8.31 5.97
N ALA A 102 -16.13 -8.53 6.80
CA ALA A 102 -17.51 -8.50 6.34
C ALA A 102 -17.91 -7.13 5.77
N LYS A 103 -17.50 -6.03 6.40
CA LYS A 103 -17.71 -4.67 5.88
C LYS A 103 -17.01 -4.46 4.53
N ALA A 104 -15.77 -4.93 4.40
CA ALA A 104 -15.00 -4.82 3.16
C ALA A 104 -15.66 -5.60 2.01
N LEU A 105 -16.08 -6.84 2.25
CA LEU A 105 -16.77 -7.66 1.25
C LEU A 105 -18.12 -7.03 0.85
N ALA A 106 -18.89 -6.50 1.82
CA ALA A 106 -20.15 -5.82 1.54
C ALA A 106 -19.97 -4.54 0.71
N LEU A 107 -18.88 -3.78 0.96
CA LEU A 107 -18.52 -2.60 0.17
C LEU A 107 -18.10 -2.99 -1.24
N ALA A 108 -17.20 -3.97 -1.37
CA ALA A 108 -16.70 -4.47 -2.64
C ALA A 108 -17.83 -4.96 -3.55
N ALA A 109 -18.80 -5.72 -2.99
CA ALA A 109 -19.94 -6.25 -3.73
C ALA A 109 -20.81 -5.15 -4.37
N LYS A 110 -20.86 -3.96 -3.77
CA LYS A 110 -21.64 -2.78 -4.25
C LYS A 110 -20.85 -1.85 -5.17
N SER A 111 -19.56 -2.11 -5.35
CA SER A 111 -18.65 -1.28 -6.14
C SER A 111 -18.45 -1.84 -7.55
N ASP A 112 -17.96 -1.01 -8.47
CA ASP A 112 -17.66 -1.41 -9.84
C ASP A 112 -16.26 -2.03 -9.96
N VAL A 113 -15.34 -1.58 -9.12
CA VAL A 113 -13.94 -2.03 -9.09
C VAL A 113 -13.42 -1.99 -7.65
N ILE A 114 -12.50 -2.90 -7.35
CA ILE A 114 -11.80 -2.99 -6.07
C ILE A 114 -10.36 -2.50 -6.26
N VAL A 115 -9.90 -1.66 -5.35
CA VAL A 115 -8.50 -1.30 -5.16
C VAL A 115 -8.07 -1.86 -3.81
N ALA A 116 -7.47 -3.04 -3.81
CA ALA A 116 -6.91 -3.65 -2.61
C ALA A 116 -5.51 -3.05 -2.35
N VAL A 117 -5.24 -2.60 -1.13
CA VAL A 117 -3.95 -2.00 -0.74
C VAL A 117 -3.37 -2.80 0.42
N VAL A 118 -2.36 -3.58 0.12
CA VAL A 118 -1.75 -4.55 1.05
C VAL A 118 -0.23 -4.42 1.05
N GLY A 119 0.44 -5.08 1.97
CA GLY A 119 1.90 -5.09 1.97
C GLY A 119 2.53 -5.42 3.31
N GLY A 120 3.81 -5.10 3.40
CA GLY A 120 4.59 -5.17 4.62
C GLY A 120 4.91 -3.79 5.19
N SER A 121 5.51 -3.75 6.35
CA SER A 121 5.92 -2.51 7.00
C SER A 121 7.20 -2.69 7.81
N SER A 122 8.07 -1.70 7.71
CA SER A 122 9.22 -1.55 8.60
C SER A 122 9.03 -0.40 9.60
N SER A 123 7.82 0.12 9.71
CA SER A 123 7.52 1.25 10.60
C SER A 123 7.66 0.87 12.07
N ARG A 124 8.39 1.69 12.82
CA ARG A 124 8.57 1.57 14.27
C ARG A 124 7.50 2.28 15.07
N PHE A 125 6.63 3.06 14.44
CA PHE A 125 5.64 3.89 15.12
C PHE A 125 4.38 3.13 15.57
N GLY A 126 4.20 1.89 15.17
CA GLY A 126 3.09 1.04 15.59
C GLY A 126 3.32 0.25 16.91
N GLY A 127 4.09 0.79 17.87
CA GLY A 127 4.33 0.13 19.15
C GLY A 127 5.79 -0.19 19.46
N ALA A 128 6.74 0.41 18.74
CA ALA A 128 8.14 0.33 19.12
C ALA A 128 8.41 1.16 20.39
N VAL A 129 9.15 0.59 21.31
CA VAL A 129 9.72 1.29 22.47
C VAL A 129 11.19 1.51 22.20
N PHE A 130 11.65 2.75 22.35
CA PHE A 130 13.06 3.07 22.17
C PHE A 130 13.79 3.01 23.52
N ASP A 131 14.95 2.38 23.53
CA ASP A 131 15.83 2.41 24.71
C ASP A 131 16.54 3.76 24.88
N ALA A 132 17.33 3.90 25.93
CA ALA A 132 18.07 5.12 26.22
C ALA A 132 19.10 5.50 25.14
N ASN A 133 19.49 4.56 24.27
CA ASN A 133 20.44 4.74 23.19
C ASN A 133 19.73 4.97 21.82
N GLY A 134 18.39 4.98 21.83
CA GLY A 134 17.58 5.14 20.62
C GLY A 134 17.40 3.84 19.83
N ALA A 135 17.82 2.68 20.34
CA ALA A 135 17.56 1.41 19.70
C ALA A 135 16.11 0.99 19.92
N ALA A 136 15.43 0.63 18.82
CA ALA A 136 14.06 0.17 18.88
C ALA A 136 13.99 -1.24 19.47
N SER A 137 13.10 -1.46 20.44
CA SER A 137 12.69 -2.76 20.91
C SER A 137 11.20 -2.99 20.62
N LYS A 138 10.80 -4.26 20.46
CA LYS A 138 9.38 -4.59 20.32
C LYS A 138 8.62 -4.13 21.55
N GLY A 139 7.72 -3.17 21.37
CA GLY A 139 6.68 -2.86 22.36
C GLY A 139 5.63 -3.98 22.42
N THR A 140 4.79 -3.92 23.42
CA THR A 140 3.65 -4.85 23.60
C THR A 140 2.43 -4.46 22.74
N GLY A 141 2.57 -3.46 21.87
CA GLY A 141 1.50 -2.96 21.00
C GLY A 141 1.31 -3.77 19.72
N SER A 142 0.31 -3.40 18.94
CA SER A 142 -0.04 -4.08 17.70
C SER A 142 1.14 -4.12 16.72
N ARG A 143 1.28 -5.22 16.02
CA ARG A 143 2.41 -5.48 15.14
C ARG A 143 2.13 -4.88 13.77
N SER A 144 2.52 -3.64 13.56
CA SER A 144 2.52 -3.02 12.24
C SER A 144 3.86 -3.16 11.51
N MET A 145 4.70 -4.14 11.90
CA MET A 145 6.06 -4.29 11.39
C MET A 145 6.39 -5.77 11.18
N ASP A 146 6.79 -6.14 9.96
CA ASP A 146 7.22 -7.50 9.57
C ASP A 146 8.59 -7.53 8.88
N CYS A 147 9.20 -6.37 8.68
CA CYS A 147 10.54 -6.21 8.12
C CYS A 147 11.25 -5.01 8.76
N GLY A 148 12.50 -4.78 8.39
CA GLY A 148 13.34 -3.72 8.92
C GLY A 148 14.34 -4.23 9.95
N GLU A 149 15.00 -3.34 10.65
CA GLU A 149 16.04 -3.68 11.62
C GLU A 149 15.48 -4.51 12.79
N GLY A 150 16.15 -5.63 13.09
CA GLY A 150 15.76 -6.55 14.17
C GLY A 150 14.52 -7.39 13.85
N MET A 151 14.07 -7.41 12.59
CA MET A 151 12.92 -8.18 12.13
C MET A 151 13.32 -9.21 11.08
N ASP A 152 13.64 -10.41 11.53
CA ASP A 152 13.87 -11.55 10.65
C ASP A 152 12.58 -12.32 10.42
N THR A 153 12.43 -12.86 9.22
CA THR A 153 11.33 -13.75 8.86
C THR A 153 11.82 -14.92 8.01
N ALA A 154 11.33 -16.10 8.33
CA ALA A 154 11.51 -17.28 7.48
C ALA A 154 10.42 -17.38 6.39
N LYS A 155 9.34 -16.66 6.56
CA LYS A 155 8.23 -16.58 5.57
C LYS A 155 8.29 -15.23 4.88
N VAL A 156 8.59 -15.24 3.59
CA VAL A 156 8.68 -14.01 2.77
C VAL A 156 7.34 -13.76 2.09
N HIS A 157 6.27 -13.83 2.85
CA HIS A 157 4.91 -13.56 2.43
C HIS A 157 4.38 -12.28 3.08
N ILE A 158 3.47 -11.62 2.42
CA ILE A 158 2.63 -10.59 3.04
C ILE A 158 1.88 -11.22 4.22
N PRO A 159 1.56 -10.48 5.30
CA PRO A 159 0.80 -11.04 6.42
C PRO A 159 -0.44 -11.80 5.98
N ALA A 160 -0.63 -13.02 6.50
CA ALA A 160 -1.64 -13.96 6.02
C ALA A 160 -3.08 -13.39 6.03
N ALA A 161 -3.41 -12.55 7.01
CA ALA A 161 -4.73 -11.91 7.07
C ALA A 161 -5.02 -11.03 5.83
N GLN A 162 -4.00 -10.40 5.28
CA GLN A 162 -4.12 -9.57 4.07
C GLN A 162 -4.20 -10.43 2.81
N GLU A 163 -3.43 -11.52 2.72
CA GLU A 163 -3.51 -12.48 1.59
C GLU A 163 -4.90 -13.14 1.55
N GLU A 164 -5.43 -13.55 2.71
CA GLU A 164 -6.78 -14.09 2.84
C GLU A 164 -7.84 -13.09 2.41
N LEU A 165 -7.72 -11.82 2.84
CA LEU A 165 -8.64 -10.75 2.42
C LEU A 165 -8.64 -10.59 0.90
N VAL A 166 -7.47 -10.55 0.25
CA VAL A 166 -7.38 -10.45 -1.22
C VAL A 166 -8.04 -11.65 -1.89
N ALA A 167 -7.82 -12.86 -1.39
CA ALA A 167 -8.44 -14.07 -1.92
C ALA A 167 -9.98 -14.03 -1.80
N GLU A 168 -10.52 -13.56 -0.68
CA GLU A 168 -11.97 -13.39 -0.48
C GLU A 168 -12.56 -12.33 -1.41
N LEU A 169 -11.88 -11.20 -1.58
CA LEU A 169 -12.29 -10.14 -2.50
C LEU A 169 -12.34 -10.64 -3.95
N ALA A 170 -11.35 -11.43 -4.37
CA ALA A 170 -11.30 -12.00 -5.72
C ALA A 170 -12.48 -12.93 -6.04
N ARG A 171 -13.01 -13.66 -5.03
CA ARG A 171 -14.19 -14.52 -5.19
C ARG A 171 -15.46 -13.76 -5.56
N LEU A 172 -15.51 -12.44 -5.38
CA LEU A 172 -16.63 -11.61 -5.80
C LEU A 172 -16.71 -11.44 -7.33
N GLY A 173 -15.64 -11.81 -8.07
CA GLY A 173 -15.61 -11.74 -9.53
C GLY A 173 -15.65 -10.29 -10.06
N LYS A 174 -15.28 -9.31 -9.25
CA LYS A 174 -15.17 -7.90 -9.65
C LYS A 174 -13.78 -7.61 -10.21
N PRO A 175 -13.64 -6.67 -11.15
CA PRO A 175 -12.31 -6.17 -11.50
C PRO A 175 -11.56 -5.72 -10.25
N MET A 176 -10.33 -6.20 -10.08
CA MET A 176 -9.53 -5.90 -8.90
C MET A 176 -8.12 -5.46 -9.29
N VAL A 177 -7.72 -4.31 -8.75
CA VAL A 177 -6.36 -3.80 -8.77
C VAL A 177 -5.77 -3.97 -7.38
N THR A 178 -4.62 -4.61 -7.27
CA THR A 178 -3.89 -4.66 -6.00
C THR A 178 -2.68 -3.75 -6.04
N VAL A 179 -2.54 -2.92 -5.02
CA VAL A 179 -1.38 -2.08 -4.77
C VAL A 179 -0.60 -2.71 -3.61
N VAL A 180 0.64 -3.08 -3.86
CA VAL A 180 1.53 -3.63 -2.83
C VAL A 180 2.48 -2.53 -2.37
N ILE A 181 2.43 -2.21 -1.07
CA ILE A 181 3.34 -1.28 -0.41
C ILE A 181 4.26 -2.10 0.47
N ALA A 182 5.53 -2.21 0.10
CA ALA A 182 6.47 -3.06 0.83
C ALA A 182 7.92 -2.76 0.47
N GLY A 183 8.80 -2.79 1.47
CA GLY A 183 10.23 -2.52 1.28
C GLY A 183 11.06 -3.74 0.89
N ARG A 184 10.53 -4.96 1.00
CA ARG A 184 11.22 -6.20 0.59
C ARG A 184 10.47 -6.89 -0.54
N ALA A 185 11.17 -7.75 -1.27
CA ALA A 185 10.54 -8.65 -2.22
C ALA A 185 9.77 -9.77 -1.48
N TYR A 186 8.45 -9.78 -1.59
CA TYR A 186 7.59 -10.83 -1.05
C TYR A 186 7.24 -11.85 -2.13
N CYS A 187 6.90 -13.08 -1.70
CA CYS A 187 6.19 -14.04 -2.52
C CYS A 187 4.74 -13.55 -2.69
N ILE A 188 4.41 -13.05 -3.86
CA ILE A 188 3.10 -12.43 -4.15
C ILE A 188 2.34 -13.14 -5.26
N GLU A 189 2.72 -14.37 -5.61
CA GLU A 189 2.11 -15.12 -6.72
C GLU A 189 0.59 -15.28 -6.53
N ASP A 190 0.13 -15.57 -5.31
CA ASP A 190 -1.31 -15.73 -5.03
C ASP A 190 -2.07 -14.40 -5.18
N ILE A 191 -1.45 -13.29 -4.77
CA ILE A 191 -2.01 -11.95 -4.94
C ILE A 191 -2.05 -11.56 -6.43
N GLU A 192 -0.97 -11.87 -7.17
CA GLU A 192 -0.91 -11.64 -8.61
C GLU A 192 -2.01 -12.42 -9.35
N ASN A 193 -2.19 -13.70 -9.02
CA ASN A 193 -3.22 -14.55 -9.62
C ASN A 193 -4.64 -14.07 -9.29
N ALA A 194 -4.86 -13.54 -8.10
CA ALA A 194 -6.14 -13.00 -7.64
C ALA A 194 -6.50 -11.65 -8.27
N SER A 195 -5.53 -10.91 -8.84
CA SER A 195 -5.70 -9.54 -9.28
C SER A 195 -5.73 -9.43 -10.81
N ASN A 196 -6.54 -8.50 -11.36
CA ASN A 196 -6.48 -8.13 -12.78
C ASN A 196 -5.33 -7.15 -13.06
N ALA A 197 -4.98 -6.31 -12.10
CA ALA A 197 -3.79 -5.45 -12.19
C ALA A 197 -3.03 -5.44 -10.87
N LEU A 198 -1.71 -5.31 -10.93
CA LEU A 198 -0.82 -5.35 -9.78
C LEU A 198 0.25 -4.26 -9.89
N LEU A 199 0.20 -3.29 -8.97
CA LEU A 199 1.16 -2.21 -8.85
C LEU A 199 2.01 -2.42 -7.59
N TYR A 200 3.34 -2.50 -7.74
CA TYR A 200 4.27 -2.57 -6.62
C TYR A 200 4.89 -1.21 -6.37
N ALA A 201 4.56 -0.58 -5.24
CA ALA A 201 4.91 0.81 -4.97
C ALA A 201 6.13 0.98 -4.06
N PHE A 202 6.72 -0.09 -3.54
CA PHE A 202 7.77 -0.05 -2.51
C PHE A 202 7.33 0.78 -1.28
N TYR A 203 8.22 1.62 -0.73
CA TYR A 203 7.85 2.67 0.22
C TYR A 203 7.81 4.00 -0.53
N PRO A 204 6.63 4.43 -0.99
CA PRO A 204 6.52 5.53 -1.93
C PRO A 204 6.68 6.91 -1.28
N GLY A 205 6.88 6.96 0.05
CA GLY A 205 7.10 8.20 0.78
C GLY A 205 5.84 9.06 0.98
N PRO A 206 6.00 10.28 1.50
CA PRO A 206 4.87 11.10 1.94
C PRO A 206 3.92 11.52 0.81
N MET A 207 4.36 11.59 -0.44
CA MET A 207 3.51 11.89 -1.59
C MET A 207 3.07 10.63 -2.36
N GLY A 208 3.36 9.46 -1.82
CA GLY A 208 3.11 8.18 -2.47
C GLY A 208 1.65 7.91 -2.80
N GLY A 209 0.73 8.29 -1.92
CA GLY A 209 -0.70 8.09 -2.18
C GLY A 209 -1.21 8.90 -3.36
N LYS A 210 -0.70 10.12 -3.56
CA LYS A 210 -0.98 10.93 -4.75
C LYS A 210 -0.44 10.25 -6.00
N ALA A 211 0.83 9.84 -5.99
CA ALA A 211 1.45 9.16 -7.13
C ALA A 211 0.71 7.87 -7.53
N VAL A 212 0.35 7.03 -6.56
CA VAL A 212 -0.43 5.82 -6.78
C VAL A 212 -1.77 6.14 -7.42
N ALA A 213 -2.51 7.12 -6.88
CA ALA A 213 -3.81 7.51 -7.43
C ALA A 213 -3.70 8.01 -8.87
N GLU A 214 -2.71 8.84 -9.17
CA GLU A 214 -2.44 9.32 -10.53
C GLU A 214 -2.17 8.17 -11.52
N MET A 215 -1.41 7.15 -11.10
CA MET A 215 -1.17 5.97 -11.92
C MET A 215 -2.45 5.15 -12.12
N LEU A 216 -3.22 4.93 -11.06
CA LEU A 216 -4.45 4.15 -11.15
C LEU A 216 -5.51 4.84 -12.00
N TYR A 217 -5.64 6.17 -11.92
CA TYR A 217 -6.55 6.93 -12.78
C TYR A 217 -5.98 7.22 -14.18
N GLY A 218 -4.67 7.07 -14.39
CA GLY A 218 -4.02 7.17 -15.69
C GLY A 218 -3.53 8.56 -16.07
N THR A 219 -3.37 9.47 -15.11
CA THR A 219 -2.73 10.78 -15.34
C THR A 219 -1.20 10.68 -15.37
N THR A 220 -0.65 9.62 -14.77
CA THR A 220 0.77 9.26 -14.81
C THR A 220 0.89 7.80 -15.23
N ASN A 221 1.89 7.47 -16.07
CA ASN A 221 2.19 6.10 -16.45
C ASN A 221 3.28 5.50 -15.53
N PRO A 222 3.06 4.34 -14.88
CA PRO A 222 4.07 3.67 -14.09
C PRO A 222 5.32 3.35 -14.94
N SER A 223 6.48 3.77 -14.52
CA SER A 223 7.71 3.62 -15.30
C SER A 223 8.85 2.90 -14.57
N GLY A 224 8.66 2.58 -13.29
CA GLY A 224 9.65 1.86 -12.47
C GLY A 224 10.03 0.51 -13.03
N ARG A 225 11.18 0.00 -12.60
CA ARG A 225 11.69 -1.34 -12.91
C ARG A 225 12.06 -2.03 -11.63
N LEU A 226 11.81 -3.34 -11.55
CA LEU A 226 12.22 -4.14 -10.40
C LEU A 226 13.74 -4.11 -10.25
N PRO A 227 14.26 -3.64 -9.10
CA PRO A 227 15.70 -3.68 -8.82
C PRO A 227 16.15 -5.04 -8.26
N VAL A 228 15.21 -5.92 -7.94
CA VAL A 228 15.43 -7.24 -7.35
C VAL A 228 14.49 -8.26 -7.98
N SER A 229 14.85 -9.54 -7.91
CA SER A 229 13.96 -10.63 -8.29
C SER A 229 12.88 -10.83 -7.25
N MET A 230 11.63 -11.02 -7.70
CA MET A 230 10.53 -11.39 -6.84
C MET A 230 10.50 -12.92 -6.70
N PRO A 231 10.60 -13.48 -5.48
CA PRO A 231 10.56 -14.92 -5.30
C PRO A 231 9.13 -15.45 -5.44
N ARG A 232 8.97 -16.64 -6.01
CA ARG A 232 7.69 -17.35 -6.03
C ARG A 232 7.42 -18.07 -4.70
N HIS A 233 8.48 -18.52 -4.05
CA HIS A 233 8.41 -19.19 -2.75
C HIS A 233 9.70 -18.95 -1.95
N ALA A 234 9.62 -19.08 -0.63
CA ALA A 234 10.74 -18.82 0.27
C ALA A 234 12.01 -19.66 -0.04
N GLY A 235 11.86 -20.84 -0.65
CA GLY A 235 12.99 -21.69 -1.05
C GLY A 235 13.79 -21.17 -2.27
N GLN A 236 13.39 -20.06 -2.89
CA GLN A 236 14.19 -19.39 -3.94
C GLN A 236 15.14 -18.32 -3.39
N ILE A 237 15.10 -18.07 -2.10
CA ILE A 237 15.98 -17.10 -1.45
C ILE A 237 17.26 -17.85 -1.04
N PRO A 238 18.45 -17.29 -1.37
CA PRO A 238 19.74 -17.91 -1.02
C PRO A 238 19.94 -18.06 0.47
#